data_17c173c3e54260b5de4409e6dc2cb99a
#
_entry.id   17c173c3e54260b5de4409e6dc2cb99a
#
_cell.length_a   1.000
_cell.length_b   1.000
_cell.length_c   1.000
_cell.angle_alpha   90.00
_cell.angle_beta   90.00
_cell.angle_gamma   90.00
#
_symmetry.space_group_name_H-M   'P 1'
#
loop_
_entity.id
_entity.type
_entity.pdbx_description
1 polymer ?
#
loop_
_entity_poly.entity_id
_entity_poly.type
_entity_poly.pdbx_seq_one_letter_code
_entity_poly.pdbx_strand_id
1 'polypeptide(L)'
;GVFLLFTYIGSLYLTELLPLQQLSGNFAQAFSGITKVKEILELPVFEGGDAFPESRDITLKGVRFSYDGKTNVLENCNLCIREGEKVAVIGASGAGKSTIAALISRFYDPDGGEVLIGGKNVKSIRYETLLAHISLVFQKTFLTRDSVFDNIRMGMNASLEQVREAASAAQIDDFIMSLPDGYETKVGSYGSRFSGGEKQRIAIARAILKNAPILILDEATSAADPENQTEIDKAIRNLSKGKTVLIIAHRLSVVGMCDKVAVVENHTISDIGTHDELLSRNSYYRRSWESYESARNITYGKGGIAG
;
A
#
# COMPACT_ATOMS: atom_id res chain seq x y z
N GLY A 1 -70.22 5.02 36.30
CA GLY A 1 -69.50 3.73 36.43
C GLY A 1 -69.02 3.19 35.09
N VAL A 2 -69.88 3.02 34.09
CA VAL A 2 -69.62 2.35 32.81
C VAL A 2 -68.59 3.09 31.94
N PHE A 3 -68.64 4.43 31.90
CA PHE A 3 -67.71 5.25 31.13
C PHE A 3 -66.25 5.14 31.67
N LEU A 4 -66.07 5.16 32.98
CA LEU A 4 -64.73 4.99 33.59
C LEU A 4 -64.16 3.60 33.38
N LEU A 5 -65.01 2.60 33.38
CA LEU A 5 -64.59 1.23 33.10
C LEU A 5 -64.14 1.08 31.61
N PHE A 6 -64.86 1.70 30.68
CA PHE A 6 -64.52 1.68 29.26
C PHE A 6 -63.19 2.39 28.92
N THR A 7 -62.94 3.57 29.55
CA THR A 7 -61.68 4.27 29.40
C THR A 7 -60.53 3.51 30.03
N TYR A 8 -60.71 2.87 31.16
CA TYR A 8 -59.70 2.04 31.81
C TYR A 8 -59.32 0.81 30.97
N ILE A 9 -60.30 0.05 30.52
CA ILE A 9 -60.10 -1.13 29.66
C ILE A 9 -59.48 -0.71 28.33
N GLY A 10 -59.93 0.38 27.70
CA GLY A 10 -59.37 0.89 26.45
C GLY A 10 -57.90 1.31 26.57
N SER A 11 -57.50 1.93 27.67
CA SER A 11 -56.11 2.27 27.94
C SER A 11 -55.25 1.06 28.17
N LEU A 12 -55.76 0.01 28.82
CA LEU A 12 -55.05 -1.24 29.04
C LEU A 12 -54.79 -1.98 27.72
N TYR A 13 -55.76 -2.05 26.79
CA TYR A 13 -55.57 -2.64 25.48
C TYR A 13 -54.56 -1.86 24.65
N LEU A 14 -54.59 -0.53 24.70
CA LEU A 14 -53.64 0.28 23.94
C LEU A 14 -52.19 0.06 24.42
N THR A 15 -51.94 -0.04 25.72
CA THR A 15 -50.62 -0.30 26.30
C THR A 15 -50.11 -1.70 25.92
N GLU A 16 -50.95 -2.70 25.77
CA GLU A 16 -50.58 -4.05 25.36
C GLU A 16 -50.31 -4.14 23.84
N LEU A 17 -50.89 -3.23 23.02
CA LEU A 17 -50.66 -3.18 21.57
C LEU A 17 -49.38 -2.43 21.18
N LEU A 18 -48.89 -1.47 22.01
CA LEU A 18 -47.66 -0.73 21.76
C LEU A 18 -46.40 -1.62 21.54
N PRO A 19 -46.20 -2.70 22.33
CA PRO A 19 -45.08 -3.60 22.09
C PRO A 19 -45.13 -4.31 20.75
N LEU A 20 -46.31 -4.56 20.19
CA LEU A 20 -46.45 -5.17 18.86
C LEU A 20 -45.94 -4.25 17.74
N GLN A 21 -46.11 -2.95 17.88
CA GLN A 21 -45.57 -1.96 16.95
C GLN A 21 -44.04 -1.93 17.03
N GLN A 22 -43.47 -2.03 18.21
CA GLN A 22 -42.00 -2.09 18.39
C GLN A 22 -41.43 -3.41 17.84
N LEU A 23 -42.12 -4.52 17.94
CA LEU A 23 -41.73 -5.80 17.36
C LEU A 23 -41.54 -5.69 15.85
N SER A 24 -42.41 -5.02 15.12
CA SER A 24 -42.26 -4.85 13.68
C SER A 24 -41.00 -4.08 13.29
N GLY A 25 -40.63 -3.04 14.05
CA GLY A 25 -39.40 -2.30 13.89
C GLY A 25 -38.15 -3.14 14.16
N ASN A 26 -38.17 -3.93 15.24
CA ASN A 26 -37.07 -4.81 15.60
C ASN A 26 -36.90 -5.95 14.54
N PHE A 27 -37.94 -6.49 14.00
CA PHE A 27 -37.87 -7.45 12.90
C PHE A 27 -37.30 -6.84 11.64
N ALA A 28 -37.71 -5.63 11.23
CA ALA A 28 -37.18 -4.96 10.07
C ALA A 28 -35.66 -4.69 10.23
N GLN A 29 -35.23 -4.30 11.42
CA GLN A 29 -33.81 -4.08 11.72
C GLN A 29 -33.02 -5.40 11.70
N ALA A 30 -33.57 -6.48 12.27
CA ALA A 30 -32.93 -7.79 12.24
C ALA A 30 -32.81 -8.35 10.81
N PHE A 31 -33.86 -8.24 9.99
CA PHE A 31 -33.84 -8.63 8.59
C PHE A 31 -32.81 -7.82 7.79
N SER A 32 -32.74 -6.49 8.01
CA SER A 32 -31.72 -5.64 7.39
C SER A 32 -30.29 -6.07 7.77
N GLY A 33 -30.09 -6.43 9.05
CA GLY A 33 -28.81 -6.96 9.52
C GLY A 33 -28.44 -8.30 8.87
N ILE A 34 -29.39 -9.23 8.80
CA ILE A 34 -29.19 -10.53 8.15
C ILE A 34 -28.88 -10.36 6.67
N THR A 35 -29.60 -9.47 5.96
CA THR A 35 -29.35 -9.20 4.54
C THR A 35 -27.93 -8.68 4.31
N LYS A 36 -27.44 -7.73 5.14
CA LYS A 36 -26.07 -7.23 5.04
C LYS A 36 -25.01 -8.30 5.31
N VAL A 37 -25.25 -9.17 6.31
CA VAL A 37 -24.35 -10.30 6.59
C VAL A 37 -24.33 -11.26 5.39
N LYS A 38 -25.51 -11.57 4.83
CA LYS A 38 -25.63 -12.43 3.66
C LYS A 38 -24.89 -11.84 2.45
N GLU A 39 -25.06 -10.55 2.17
CA GLU A 39 -24.32 -9.85 1.10
C GLU A 39 -22.82 -9.99 1.26
N ILE A 40 -22.29 -9.87 2.49
CA ILE A 40 -20.85 -10.04 2.78
C ILE A 40 -20.40 -11.50 2.57
N LEU A 41 -21.21 -12.47 3.00
CA LEU A 41 -20.89 -13.90 2.87
C LEU A 41 -20.97 -14.39 1.41
N GLU A 42 -21.76 -13.74 0.57
CA GLU A 42 -21.91 -14.03 -0.86
C GLU A 42 -20.91 -13.28 -1.74
N LEU A 43 -20.03 -12.42 -1.16
CA LEU A 43 -18.96 -11.80 -1.93
C LEU A 43 -18.07 -12.89 -2.56
N PRO A 44 -17.71 -12.72 -3.85
CA PRO A 44 -16.85 -13.67 -4.52
C PRO A 44 -15.49 -13.74 -3.82
N VAL A 45 -15.06 -14.95 -3.48
CA VAL A 45 -13.74 -15.21 -2.93
C VAL A 45 -12.73 -15.25 -4.08
N PHE A 46 -11.56 -14.69 -3.87
CA PHE A 46 -10.47 -14.80 -4.84
C PHE A 46 -10.04 -16.26 -4.97
N GLU A 47 -10.40 -16.89 -6.07
CA GLU A 47 -9.99 -18.25 -6.41
C GLU A 47 -8.56 -18.24 -6.98
N GLY A 48 -7.86 -19.38 -6.88
CA GLY A 48 -6.52 -19.56 -7.44
C GLY A 48 -5.85 -20.82 -6.91
N GLY A 49 -4.82 -21.26 -7.63
CA GLY A 49 -3.98 -22.40 -7.23
C GLY A 49 -2.77 -21.96 -6.39
N ASP A 50 -2.19 -22.91 -5.66
CA ASP A 50 -1.08 -22.68 -4.73
C ASP A 50 0.28 -22.49 -5.41
N ALA A 51 0.40 -22.86 -6.69
CA ALA A 51 1.67 -22.77 -7.41
C ALA A 51 2.00 -21.34 -7.79
N PHE A 52 3.10 -20.80 -7.23
CA PHE A 52 3.71 -19.54 -7.68
C PHE A 52 4.70 -19.83 -8.82
N PRO A 53 4.82 -18.96 -9.87
CA PRO A 53 5.75 -19.15 -10.95
C PRO A 53 7.22 -19.04 -10.50
N GLU A 54 8.12 -19.70 -11.21
CA GLU A 54 9.56 -19.63 -10.92
C GLU A 54 10.14 -18.25 -11.27
N SER A 55 9.77 -17.71 -12.44
CA SER A 55 10.15 -16.34 -12.82
C SER A 55 9.34 -15.29 -12.08
N ARG A 56 9.97 -14.15 -11.79
CA ARG A 56 9.39 -12.99 -11.09
C ARG A 56 9.21 -11.78 -11.99
N ASP A 57 9.16 -12.01 -13.30
CA ASP A 57 8.79 -10.95 -14.24
C ASP A 57 7.38 -10.46 -13.94
N ILE A 58 7.18 -9.15 -14.00
CA ILE A 58 5.85 -8.56 -13.86
C ILE A 58 5.45 -7.98 -15.20
N THR A 59 4.28 -8.35 -15.70
CA THR A 59 3.78 -7.86 -16.99
C THR A 59 2.33 -7.44 -16.89
N LEU A 60 2.05 -6.21 -17.30
CA LEU A 60 0.71 -5.71 -17.57
C LEU A 60 0.50 -5.71 -19.08
N LYS A 61 -0.60 -6.31 -19.58
CA LYS A 61 -0.95 -6.38 -21.00
C LYS A 61 -2.31 -5.75 -21.23
N GLY A 62 -2.33 -4.57 -21.84
CA GLY A 62 -3.56 -3.88 -22.21
C GLY A 62 -4.51 -3.62 -21.02
N VAL A 63 -3.96 -3.37 -19.84
CA VAL A 63 -4.74 -3.27 -18.61
C VAL A 63 -5.62 -2.04 -18.63
N ARG A 64 -6.92 -2.25 -18.35
CA ARG A 64 -7.94 -1.23 -18.11
C ARG A 64 -8.52 -1.43 -16.71
N PHE A 65 -8.73 -0.31 -16.00
CA PHE A 65 -9.28 -0.36 -14.66
C PHE A 65 -10.01 0.92 -14.27
N SER A 66 -11.14 0.75 -13.57
CA SER A 66 -11.94 1.80 -12.96
C SER A 66 -12.36 1.41 -11.54
N TYR A 67 -12.35 2.35 -10.58
CA TYR A 67 -12.86 2.10 -9.22
C TYR A 67 -14.39 2.16 -9.13
N ASP A 68 -15.04 2.92 -10.00
CA ASP A 68 -16.48 3.21 -9.98
C ASP A 68 -17.24 2.61 -11.18
N GLY A 69 -16.53 1.90 -12.07
CA GLY A 69 -17.05 1.36 -13.31
C GLY A 69 -17.43 2.42 -14.36
N LYS A 70 -17.11 3.70 -14.12
CA LYS A 70 -17.46 4.80 -15.01
C LYS A 70 -16.25 5.53 -15.56
N THR A 71 -15.27 5.82 -14.71
CA THR A 71 -14.10 6.60 -15.07
C THR A 71 -12.86 5.70 -15.07
N ASN A 72 -12.24 5.52 -16.22
CA ASN A 72 -11.01 4.74 -16.32
C ASN A 72 -9.86 5.48 -15.64
N VAL A 73 -9.24 4.81 -14.67
CA VAL A 73 -8.00 5.26 -14.00
C VAL A 73 -6.78 4.76 -14.75
N LEU A 74 -6.90 3.59 -15.39
CA LEU A 74 -5.91 3.05 -16.33
C LEU A 74 -6.61 2.63 -17.62
N GLU A 75 -5.98 2.90 -18.76
CA GLU A 75 -6.49 2.57 -20.07
C GLU A 75 -5.36 2.05 -20.96
N ASN A 76 -5.51 0.83 -21.49
CA ASN A 76 -4.53 0.15 -22.32
C ASN A 76 -3.09 0.21 -21.75
N CYS A 77 -2.97 0.01 -20.42
CA CYS A 77 -1.71 0.14 -19.71
C CYS A 77 -0.84 -1.10 -19.96
N ASN A 78 0.39 -0.88 -20.46
CA ASN A 78 1.35 -1.93 -20.76
C ASN A 78 2.65 -1.67 -19.99
N LEU A 79 3.15 -2.67 -19.25
CA LEU A 79 4.37 -2.60 -18.46
C LEU A 79 5.05 -3.97 -18.47
N CYS A 80 6.37 -3.98 -18.60
CA CYS A 80 7.16 -5.18 -18.39
C CYS A 80 8.35 -4.85 -17.48
N ILE A 81 8.43 -5.53 -16.33
CA ILE A 81 9.53 -5.47 -15.37
C ILE A 81 10.16 -6.86 -15.36
N ARG A 82 11.41 -6.97 -15.77
CA ARG A 82 12.12 -8.25 -15.76
C ARG A 82 12.51 -8.66 -14.34
N GLU A 83 12.71 -9.94 -14.13
CA GLU A 83 13.21 -10.44 -12.84
C GLU A 83 14.52 -9.73 -12.45
N GLY A 84 14.58 -9.23 -11.21
CA GLY A 84 15.71 -8.48 -10.67
C GLY A 84 15.79 -7.02 -11.13
N GLU A 85 14.94 -6.58 -12.07
CA GLU A 85 14.92 -5.20 -12.56
C GLU A 85 14.21 -4.28 -11.55
N LYS A 86 14.69 -3.04 -11.45
CA LYS A 86 14.11 -1.97 -10.62
C LYS A 86 13.51 -0.91 -11.53
N VAL A 87 12.20 -0.75 -11.46
CA VAL A 87 11.48 0.21 -12.30
C VAL A 87 10.79 1.25 -11.43
N ALA A 88 11.08 2.54 -11.69
CA ALA A 88 10.34 3.64 -11.10
C ALA A 88 9.11 3.98 -11.98
N VAL A 89 7.95 4.20 -11.37
CA VAL A 89 6.75 4.73 -12.03
C VAL A 89 6.55 6.16 -11.59
N ILE A 90 6.57 7.07 -12.55
CA ILE A 90 6.39 8.50 -12.34
C ILE A 90 5.18 9.01 -13.12
N GLY A 91 4.65 10.17 -12.75
CA GLY A 91 3.50 10.80 -13.42
C GLY A 91 2.79 11.77 -12.47
N ALA A 92 1.85 12.51 -12.99
CA ALA A 92 1.05 13.45 -12.20
C ALA A 92 0.31 12.77 -11.04
N SER A 93 -0.09 13.55 -10.02
CA SER A 93 -0.98 13.03 -8.97
C SER A 93 -2.31 12.58 -9.60
N GLY A 94 -2.84 11.43 -9.18
CA GLY A 94 -4.05 10.85 -9.75
C GLY A 94 -3.90 10.14 -11.10
N ALA A 95 -2.69 10.07 -11.69
CA ALA A 95 -2.47 9.42 -13.01
C ALA A 95 -2.62 7.87 -12.99
N GLY A 96 -2.89 7.25 -11.84
CA GLY A 96 -3.07 5.80 -11.73
C GLY A 96 -1.85 5.02 -11.25
N LYS A 97 -0.77 5.67 -10.80
CA LYS A 97 0.46 4.99 -10.35
C LYS A 97 0.24 3.98 -9.25
N SER A 98 -0.42 4.36 -8.14
CA SER A 98 -0.73 3.45 -7.02
C SER A 98 -1.74 2.37 -7.42
N THR A 99 -2.56 2.63 -8.44
CA THR A 99 -3.46 1.62 -9.02
C THR A 99 -2.68 0.49 -9.69
N ILE A 100 -1.55 0.79 -10.36
CA ILE A 100 -0.66 -0.23 -10.93
C ILE A 100 -0.16 -1.18 -9.82
N ALA A 101 0.31 -0.62 -8.69
CA ALA A 101 0.72 -1.42 -7.53
C ALA A 101 -0.41 -2.27 -6.96
N ALA A 102 -1.61 -1.69 -6.83
CA ALA A 102 -2.79 -2.36 -6.31
C ALA A 102 -3.24 -3.55 -7.20
N LEU A 103 -3.14 -3.41 -8.52
CA LEU A 103 -3.44 -4.48 -9.48
C LEU A 103 -2.40 -5.59 -9.48
N ILE A 104 -1.09 -5.27 -9.39
CA ILE A 104 -0.03 -6.27 -9.27
C ILE A 104 -0.19 -7.09 -7.99
N SER A 105 -0.59 -6.43 -6.89
CA SER A 105 -0.85 -7.08 -5.60
C SER A 105 -2.22 -7.75 -5.51
N ARG A 106 -3.02 -7.65 -6.59
CA ARG A 106 -4.39 -8.17 -6.67
C ARG A 106 -5.30 -7.66 -5.54
N PHE A 107 -5.14 -6.40 -5.10
CA PHE A 107 -6.15 -5.74 -4.27
C PHE A 107 -7.43 -5.45 -5.06
N TYR A 108 -7.28 -5.35 -6.38
CA TYR A 108 -8.35 -5.28 -7.36
C TYR A 108 -8.00 -6.15 -8.56
N ASP A 109 -9.00 -6.68 -9.21
CA ASP A 109 -8.86 -7.32 -10.51
C ASP A 109 -9.07 -6.27 -11.62
N PRO A 110 -8.31 -6.30 -12.73
CA PRO A 110 -8.52 -5.39 -13.85
C PRO A 110 -9.86 -5.65 -14.55
N ASP A 111 -10.51 -4.59 -15.06
CA ASP A 111 -11.74 -4.68 -15.88
C ASP A 111 -11.45 -5.22 -17.27
N GLY A 112 -10.23 -5.09 -17.76
CA GLY A 112 -9.77 -5.63 -19.03
C GLY A 112 -8.27 -5.77 -19.07
N GLY A 113 -7.77 -6.60 -19.98
CA GLY A 113 -6.36 -6.95 -20.04
C GLY A 113 -5.94 -7.95 -18.98
N GLU A 114 -4.63 -8.10 -18.77
CA GLU A 114 -4.06 -9.11 -17.86
C GLU A 114 -2.90 -8.54 -17.06
N VAL A 115 -2.80 -8.98 -15.80
CA VAL A 115 -1.64 -8.80 -14.94
C VAL A 115 -1.00 -10.16 -14.72
N LEU A 116 0.28 -10.29 -15.12
CA LEU A 116 1.01 -11.55 -15.10
C LEU A 116 2.24 -11.43 -14.20
N ILE A 117 2.56 -12.51 -13.47
CA ILE A 117 3.85 -12.72 -12.81
C ILE A 117 4.43 -14.01 -13.35
N GLY A 118 5.67 -13.99 -13.86
CA GLY A 118 6.30 -15.13 -14.47
C GLY A 118 5.45 -15.77 -15.60
N GLY A 119 4.73 -14.94 -16.35
CA GLY A 119 3.81 -15.37 -17.40
C GLY A 119 2.47 -15.94 -16.92
N LYS A 120 2.26 -16.10 -15.61
CA LYS A 120 1.02 -16.62 -15.01
C LYS A 120 0.12 -15.46 -14.56
N ASN A 121 -1.18 -15.51 -14.94
CA ASN A 121 -2.13 -14.48 -14.53
C ASN A 121 -2.32 -14.48 -13.00
N VAL A 122 -2.22 -13.32 -12.37
CA VAL A 122 -2.35 -13.19 -10.90
C VAL A 122 -3.72 -13.68 -10.38
N LYS A 123 -4.76 -13.64 -11.21
CA LYS A 123 -6.09 -14.18 -10.90
C LYS A 123 -6.08 -15.70 -10.69
N SER A 124 -5.13 -16.40 -11.29
CA SER A 124 -5.00 -17.86 -11.18
C SER A 124 -4.10 -18.31 -10.03
N ILE A 125 -3.53 -17.37 -9.26
CA ILE A 125 -2.70 -17.64 -8.09
C ILE A 125 -3.55 -17.40 -6.84
N ARG A 126 -3.52 -18.33 -5.86
CA ARG A 126 -4.20 -18.11 -4.58
C ARG A 126 -3.66 -16.85 -3.91
N TYR A 127 -4.56 -16.05 -3.35
CA TYR A 127 -4.25 -14.71 -2.83
C TYR A 127 -3.15 -14.71 -1.77
N GLU A 128 -3.20 -15.65 -0.83
CA GLU A 128 -2.19 -15.80 0.22
C GLU A 128 -0.83 -16.17 -0.38
N THR A 129 -0.81 -17.05 -1.38
CA THR A 129 0.42 -17.43 -2.10
C THR A 129 1.01 -16.25 -2.85
N LEU A 130 0.17 -15.46 -3.53
CA LEU A 130 0.61 -14.24 -4.22
C LEU A 130 1.22 -13.25 -3.23
N LEU A 131 0.50 -12.93 -2.16
CA LEU A 131 0.97 -11.98 -1.15
C LEU A 131 2.20 -12.49 -0.37
N ALA A 132 2.39 -13.79 -0.19
CA ALA A 132 3.60 -14.33 0.42
C ALA A 132 4.87 -13.96 -0.39
N HIS A 133 4.75 -13.81 -1.71
CA HIS A 133 5.85 -13.48 -2.61
C HIS A 133 5.99 -11.98 -2.95
N ILE A 134 5.13 -11.12 -2.40
CA ILE A 134 5.18 -9.68 -2.61
C ILE A 134 5.35 -8.97 -1.26
N SER A 135 6.40 -8.15 -1.10
CA SER A 135 6.52 -7.18 -0.01
C SER A 135 6.00 -5.82 -0.46
N LEU A 136 5.17 -5.22 0.37
CA LEU A 136 4.55 -3.91 0.13
C LEU A 136 4.99 -2.92 1.21
N VAL A 137 5.46 -1.75 0.79
CA VAL A 137 5.71 -0.62 1.68
C VAL A 137 4.85 0.54 1.20
N PHE A 138 3.82 0.86 1.97
CA PHE A 138 2.86 1.90 1.64
C PHE A 138 3.32 3.29 2.06
N GLN A 139 2.80 4.32 1.40
CA GLN A 139 2.97 5.72 1.76
C GLN A 139 2.52 6.00 3.21
N LYS A 140 1.34 5.52 3.58
CA LYS A 140 0.83 5.61 4.95
C LYS A 140 1.15 4.34 5.70
N THR A 141 2.19 4.39 6.52
CA THR A 141 2.59 3.26 7.35
C THR A 141 1.61 3.07 8.49
N PHE A 142 1.03 1.88 8.56
CA PHE A 142 0.19 1.46 9.67
C PHE A 142 1.04 0.68 10.70
N LEU A 143 0.92 1.09 11.97
CA LEU A 143 1.46 0.37 13.12
C LEU A 143 0.33 0.04 14.09
N THR A 144 0.34 -1.19 14.61
CA THR A 144 -0.60 -1.62 15.66
C THR A 144 -0.18 -1.06 17.02
N ARG A 145 -1.04 -1.21 18.03
CA ARG A 145 -0.74 -0.80 19.42
C ARG A 145 0.23 -1.72 20.14
N ASP A 146 0.66 -2.77 19.49
CA ASP A 146 1.56 -3.78 20.01
C ASP A 146 2.99 -3.24 20.20
N SER A 147 3.91 -4.10 20.63
CA SER A 147 5.33 -3.76 20.75
C SER A 147 5.96 -3.44 19.39
N VAL A 148 7.11 -2.78 19.39
CA VAL A 148 7.92 -2.59 18.17
C VAL A 148 8.29 -3.93 17.57
N PHE A 149 8.63 -4.91 18.42
CA PHE A 149 8.92 -6.29 18.02
C PHE A 149 7.77 -6.90 17.22
N ASP A 150 6.54 -6.86 17.77
CA ASP A 150 5.36 -7.40 17.10
C ASP A 150 5.02 -6.66 15.82
N ASN A 151 5.22 -5.34 15.80
CA ASN A 151 5.02 -4.53 14.59
C ASN A 151 5.98 -4.89 13.46
N ILE A 152 7.24 -5.23 13.75
CA ILE A 152 8.18 -5.69 12.72
C ILE A 152 7.86 -7.12 12.32
N ARG A 153 7.62 -7.99 13.29
CA ARG A 153 7.33 -9.42 13.05
C ARG A 153 6.02 -9.64 12.31
N MET A 154 4.98 -8.88 12.59
CA MET A 154 3.63 -8.97 11.95
C MET A 154 3.12 -10.41 11.83
N GLY A 155 3.21 -11.19 12.92
CA GLY A 155 2.75 -12.58 12.97
C GLY A 155 3.68 -13.61 12.32
N MET A 156 4.81 -13.21 11.72
CA MET A 156 5.84 -14.15 11.25
C MET A 156 6.52 -14.83 12.43
N ASN A 157 6.90 -16.09 12.25
CA ASN A 157 7.67 -16.81 13.25
C ASN A 157 9.16 -16.40 13.14
N ALA A 158 9.53 -15.31 13.81
CA ALA A 158 10.88 -14.77 13.79
C ALA A 158 11.42 -14.55 15.22
N SER A 159 12.69 -14.83 15.43
CA SER A 159 13.39 -14.56 16.70
C SER A 159 13.67 -13.07 16.86
N LEU A 160 13.97 -12.63 18.10
CA LEU A 160 14.39 -11.26 18.36
C LEU A 160 15.67 -10.90 17.56
N GLU A 161 16.58 -11.82 17.39
CA GLU A 161 17.81 -11.63 16.62
C GLU A 161 17.51 -11.32 15.15
N GLN A 162 16.64 -12.10 14.51
CA GLN A 162 16.20 -11.86 13.13
C GLN A 162 15.48 -10.52 12.97
N VAL A 163 14.65 -10.15 13.95
CA VAL A 163 13.96 -8.85 13.96
C VAL A 163 14.97 -7.72 14.11
N ARG A 164 16.00 -7.85 14.93
CA ARG A 164 17.08 -6.89 15.10
C ARG A 164 17.94 -6.73 13.84
N GLU A 165 18.29 -7.83 13.19
CA GLU A 165 19.00 -7.80 11.90
C GLU A 165 18.20 -7.03 10.85
N ALA A 166 16.89 -7.29 10.75
CA ALA A 166 16.02 -6.56 9.84
C ALA A 166 15.90 -5.07 10.19
N ALA A 167 15.83 -4.73 11.48
CA ALA A 167 15.78 -3.35 11.97
C ALA A 167 17.11 -2.61 11.72
N SER A 168 18.24 -3.26 11.90
CA SER A 168 19.57 -2.72 11.60
C SER A 168 19.72 -2.44 10.09
N ALA A 169 19.32 -3.39 9.24
CA ALA A 169 19.31 -3.18 7.80
C ALA A 169 18.36 -2.06 7.35
N ALA A 170 17.28 -1.81 8.11
CA ALA A 170 16.34 -0.71 7.93
C ALA A 170 16.80 0.61 8.60
N GLN A 171 18.00 0.68 9.19
CA GLN A 171 18.55 1.85 9.88
C GLN A 171 17.67 2.35 11.03
N ILE A 172 17.08 1.44 11.84
CA ILE A 172 16.17 1.79 12.94
C ILE A 172 16.53 1.09 14.27
N ASP A 173 17.47 0.12 14.31
CA ASP A 173 17.83 -0.62 15.52
C ASP A 173 18.34 0.31 16.63
N ASP A 174 19.24 1.24 16.33
CA ASP A 174 19.80 2.19 17.30
C ASP A 174 18.71 3.04 17.94
N PHE A 175 17.76 3.52 17.14
CA PHE A 175 16.61 4.26 17.64
C PHE A 175 15.75 3.39 18.56
N ILE A 176 15.44 2.14 18.17
CA ILE A 176 14.64 1.22 18.98
C ILE A 176 15.34 0.94 20.31
N MET A 177 16.66 0.71 20.28
CA MET A 177 17.46 0.46 21.49
C MET A 177 17.56 1.68 22.42
N SER A 178 17.35 2.90 21.92
CA SER A 178 17.27 4.12 22.73
C SER A 178 15.93 4.29 23.46
N LEU A 179 14.90 3.52 23.09
CA LEU A 179 13.59 3.58 23.75
C LEU A 179 13.66 2.92 25.15
N PRO A 180 12.84 3.37 26.13
CA PRO A 180 12.89 2.87 27.51
C PRO A 180 12.79 1.34 27.62
N ASP A 181 11.91 0.72 26.82
CA ASP A 181 11.67 -0.73 26.82
C ASP A 181 12.22 -1.41 25.55
N GLY A 182 13.07 -0.71 24.76
CA GLY A 182 13.63 -1.23 23.52
C GLY A 182 12.55 -1.77 22.59
N TYR A 183 12.72 -3.01 22.14
CA TYR A 183 11.78 -3.72 21.24
C TYR A 183 10.41 -4.01 21.87
N GLU A 184 10.31 -4.06 23.20
CA GLU A 184 9.03 -4.25 23.91
C GLU A 184 8.24 -2.94 24.09
N THR A 185 8.80 -1.81 23.66
CA THR A 185 8.11 -0.51 23.72
C THR A 185 6.80 -0.57 22.93
N LYS A 186 5.69 -0.24 23.59
CA LYS A 186 4.37 -0.15 22.96
C LYS A 186 4.28 1.08 22.07
N VAL A 187 3.88 0.87 20.83
CA VAL A 187 3.85 1.90 19.78
C VAL A 187 2.79 2.98 20.03
N GLY A 188 1.78 2.68 20.84
CA GLY A 188 0.65 3.58 21.11
C GLY A 188 -0.40 3.56 19.98
N SER A 189 -1.42 4.42 20.09
CA SER A 189 -2.49 4.45 19.10
C SER A 189 -1.96 4.92 17.74
N TYR A 190 -2.01 4.03 16.75
CA TYR A 190 -1.56 4.29 15.36
C TYR A 190 -0.13 4.84 15.23
N GLY A 191 0.76 4.45 16.17
CA GLY A 191 2.13 4.93 16.17
C GLY A 191 2.30 6.39 16.57
N SER A 192 1.42 6.92 17.40
CA SER A 192 1.43 8.35 17.81
C SER A 192 2.74 8.82 18.47
N ARG A 193 3.58 7.90 18.94
CA ARG A 193 4.87 8.17 19.58
C ARG A 193 6.05 8.23 18.60
N PHE A 194 5.83 7.92 17.32
CA PHE A 194 6.89 7.80 16.32
C PHE A 194 6.71 8.85 15.23
N SER A 195 7.81 9.43 14.77
CA SER A 195 7.85 10.30 13.59
C SER A 195 7.48 9.55 12.32
N GLY A 196 7.21 10.27 11.23
CA GLY A 196 6.93 9.68 9.92
C GLY A 196 8.08 8.81 9.42
N GLY A 197 9.32 9.26 9.57
CA GLY A 197 10.52 8.52 9.15
C GLY A 197 10.75 7.25 9.95
N GLU A 198 10.54 7.27 11.27
CA GLU A 198 10.66 6.08 12.13
C GLU A 198 9.61 5.02 11.77
N LYS A 199 8.34 5.42 11.60
CA LYS A 199 7.29 4.52 11.12
C LYS A 199 7.65 3.88 9.78
N GLN A 200 8.18 4.66 8.87
CA GLN A 200 8.59 4.19 7.56
C GLN A 200 9.72 3.16 7.66
N ARG A 201 10.75 3.41 8.48
CA ARG A 201 11.84 2.46 8.70
C ARG A 201 11.37 1.17 9.38
N ILE A 202 10.39 1.25 10.30
CA ILE A 202 9.73 0.05 10.87
C ILE A 202 9.02 -0.75 9.77
N ALA A 203 8.31 -0.10 8.84
CA ALA A 203 7.68 -0.79 7.71
C ALA A 203 8.71 -1.41 6.75
N ILE A 204 9.85 -0.74 6.53
CA ILE A 204 10.96 -1.29 5.75
C ILE A 204 11.57 -2.50 6.47
N ALA A 205 11.78 -2.46 7.79
CA ALA A 205 12.26 -3.59 8.59
C ALA A 205 11.31 -4.81 8.45
N ARG A 206 10.00 -4.58 8.51
CA ARG A 206 8.97 -5.60 8.24
C ARG A 206 9.13 -6.24 6.86
N ALA A 207 9.35 -5.41 5.82
CA ALA A 207 9.53 -5.88 4.46
C ALA A 207 10.87 -6.63 4.27
N ILE A 208 11.93 -6.23 4.98
CA ILE A 208 13.23 -6.93 5.01
C ILE A 208 13.06 -8.31 5.66
N LEU A 209 12.42 -8.37 6.82
CA LEU A 209 12.19 -9.61 7.56
C LEU A 209 11.37 -10.61 6.73
N LYS A 210 10.32 -10.12 6.05
CA LYS A 210 9.50 -10.93 5.14
C LYS A 210 10.29 -11.50 3.96
N ASN A 211 11.28 -10.77 3.48
CA ASN A 211 12.20 -11.14 2.41
C ASN A 211 11.55 -11.68 1.13
N ALA A 212 10.39 -11.15 0.73
CA ALA A 212 9.72 -11.54 -0.50
C ALA A 212 10.54 -11.16 -1.75
N PRO A 213 10.48 -11.96 -2.86
CA PRO A 213 11.26 -11.72 -4.08
C PRO A 213 10.79 -10.53 -4.91
N ILE A 214 9.53 -10.13 -4.78
CA ILE A 214 8.95 -8.95 -5.42
C ILE A 214 8.74 -7.87 -4.37
N LEU A 215 9.18 -6.65 -4.68
CA LEU A 215 9.05 -5.49 -3.80
C LEU A 215 8.28 -4.39 -4.50
N ILE A 216 7.25 -3.88 -3.84
CA ILE A 216 6.48 -2.72 -4.29
C ILE A 216 6.62 -1.62 -3.22
N LEU A 217 7.13 -0.47 -3.62
CA LEU A 217 7.29 0.72 -2.78
C LEU A 217 6.35 1.81 -3.29
N ASP A 218 5.32 2.15 -2.52
CA ASP A 218 4.40 3.23 -2.85
C ASP A 218 4.75 4.47 -2.02
N GLU A 219 5.38 5.46 -2.68
CA GLU A 219 5.81 6.74 -2.07
C GLU A 219 6.60 6.60 -0.75
N ALA A 220 7.38 5.53 -0.63
CA ALA A 220 8.09 5.18 0.61
C ALA A 220 9.05 6.27 1.15
N THR A 221 9.27 7.35 0.42
CA THR A 221 10.19 8.44 0.78
C THR A 221 9.50 9.78 1.04
N SER A 222 8.17 9.87 0.91
CA SER A 222 7.45 11.16 0.92
C SER A 222 7.29 11.79 2.31
N ALA A 223 7.30 11.01 3.37
CA ALA A 223 6.94 11.42 4.74
C ALA A 223 8.13 11.79 5.64
N ALA A 224 9.36 11.82 5.13
CA ALA A 224 10.54 12.01 5.94
C ALA A 224 11.11 13.44 5.84
N ASP A 225 11.54 13.97 6.99
CA ASP A 225 12.39 15.16 7.06
C ASP A 225 13.74 14.91 6.36
N PRO A 226 14.44 15.93 5.87
CA PRO A 226 15.71 15.79 5.13
C PRO A 226 16.76 14.94 5.86
N GLU A 227 16.81 14.99 7.20
CA GLU A 227 17.75 14.21 8.02
C GLU A 227 17.45 12.72 7.97
N ASN A 228 16.18 12.33 7.99
CA ASN A 228 15.74 10.94 7.90
C ASN A 228 15.80 10.36 6.48
N GLN A 229 15.90 11.22 5.45
CA GLN A 229 15.87 10.79 4.06
C GLN A 229 17.06 9.88 3.70
N THR A 230 18.27 10.24 4.15
CA THR A 230 19.49 9.47 3.86
C THR A 230 19.42 8.05 4.42
N GLU A 231 18.86 7.90 5.61
CA GLU A 231 18.69 6.58 6.27
C GLU A 231 17.63 5.73 5.58
N ILE A 232 16.50 6.36 5.18
CA ILE A 232 15.45 5.67 4.41
C ILE A 232 16.00 5.22 3.05
N ASP A 233 16.76 6.04 2.36
CA ASP A 233 17.37 5.68 1.07
C ASP A 233 18.34 4.50 1.21
N LYS A 234 19.15 4.47 2.29
CA LYS A 234 20.01 3.31 2.61
C LYS A 234 19.18 2.05 2.89
N ALA A 235 18.13 2.18 3.70
CA ALA A 235 17.22 1.09 4.03
C ALA A 235 16.54 0.51 2.78
N ILE A 236 16.05 1.37 1.87
CA ILE A 236 15.45 0.96 0.60
C ILE A 236 16.48 0.27 -0.30
N ARG A 237 17.72 0.77 -0.39
CA ARG A 237 18.81 0.11 -1.14
C ARG A 237 19.08 -1.29 -0.61
N ASN A 238 19.13 -1.46 0.72
CA ASN A 238 19.32 -2.78 1.33
C ASN A 238 18.15 -3.72 1.03
N LEU A 239 16.92 -3.23 1.18
CA LEU A 239 15.70 -4.00 0.91
C LEU A 239 15.60 -4.44 -0.55
N SER A 240 16.08 -3.62 -1.50
CA SER A 240 15.93 -3.83 -2.95
C SER A 240 16.95 -4.80 -3.56
N LYS A 241 17.97 -5.25 -2.79
CA LYS A 241 19.03 -6.13 -3.32
C LYS A 241 18.48 -7.47 -3.79
N GLY A 242 18.76 -7.85 -5.04
CA GLY A 242 18.39 -9.13 -5.62
C GLY A 242 16.88 -9.35 -5.82
N LYS A 243 16.07 -8.29 -5.83
CA LYS A 243 14.62 -8.37 -5.97
C LYS A 243 14.13 -7.69 -7.24
N THR A 244 12.97 -8.12 -7.73
CA THR A 244 12.19 -7.39 -8.75
C THR A 244 11.45 -6.26 -8.04
N VAL A 245 11.68 -5.00 -8.45
CA VAL A 245 11.22 -3.83 -7.69
C VAL A 245 10.39 -2.89 -8.54
N LEU A 246 9.20 -2.56 -8.06
CA LEU A 246 8.38 -1.46 -8.54
C LEU A 246 8.40 -0.33 -7.51
N ILE A 247 8.82 0.88 -7.92
CA ILE A 247 8.82 2.07 -7.06
C ILE A 247 7.84 3.10 -7.63
N ILE A 248 6.78 3.40 -6.91
CA ILE A 248 5.94 4.55 -7.24
C ILE A 248 6.60 5.79 -6.65
N ALA A 249 7.09 6.65 -7.53
CA ALA A 249 7.92 7.76 -7.16
C ALA A 249 7.17 9.10 -7.27
N HIS A 250 7.07 9.82 -6.16
CA HIS A 250 6.74 11.24 -6.14
C HIS A 250 7.99 12.14 -6.14
N ARG A 251 9.12 11.57 -5.73
CA ARG A 251 10.43 12.27 -5.76
C ARG A 251 11.35 11.60 -6.76
N LEU A 252 11.91 12.37 -7.65
CA LEU A 252 12.82 11.88 -8.68
C LEU A 252 14.19 11.43 -8.13
N SER A 253 14.47 11.67 -6.83
CA SER A 253 15.70 11.16 -6.17
C SER A 253 15.87 9.65 -6.25
N VAL A 254 14.78 8.89 -6.30
CA VAL A 254 14.82 7.42 -6.38
C VAL A 254 15.18 6.89 -7.77
N VAL A 255 15.10 7.73 -8.81
CA VAL A 255 15.44 7.35 -10.19
C VAL A 255 16.87 6.85 -10.30
N GLY A 256 17.81 7.45 -9.56
CA GLY A 256 19.22 7.04 -9.54
C GLY A 256 19.50 5.64 -8.99
N MET A 257 18.49 4.93 -8.44
CA MET A 257 18.62 3.53 -8.03
C MET A 257 17.80 2.57 -8.89
N CYS A 258 17.14 3.07 -9.93
CA CYS A 258 16.31 2.28 -10.84
C CYS A 258 17.01 2.04 -12.17
N ASP A 259 16.78 0.87 -12.76
CA ASP A 259 17.28 0.50 -14.06
C ASP A 259 16.50 1.21 -15.18
N LYS A 260 15.18 1.37 -14.95
CA LYS A 260 14.28 2.06 -15.88
C LYS A 260 13.25 2.92 -15.14
N VAL A 261 12.66 3.81 -15.90
CA VAL A 261 11.54 4.65 -15.48
C VAL A 261 10.39 4.46 -16.45
N ALA A 262 9.18 4.24 -15.93
CA ALA A 262 7.93 4.23 -16.67
C ALA A 262 7.20 5.55 -16.39
N VAL A 263 6.82 6.25 -17.43
CA VAL A 263 6.11 7.55 -17.35
C VAL A 263 4.62 7.30 -17.59
N VAL A 264 3.80 7.71 -16.61
CA VAL A 264 2.34 7.60 -16.69
C VAL A 264 1.75 8.97 -17.03
N GLU A 265 1.12 9.05 -18.20
CA GLU A 265 0.39 10.22 -18.69
C GLU A 265 -0.95 9.77 -19.28
N ASN A 266 -1.99 10.56 -19.14
CA ASN A 266 -3.30 10.29 -19.73
C ASN A 266 -3.81 8.87 -19.43
N HIS A 267 -3.69 8.41 -18.18
CA HIS A 267 -4.17 7.10 -17.71
C HIS A 267 -3.47 5.87 -18.34
N THR A 268 -2.35 6.06 -19.02
CA THR A 268 -1.55 4.96 -19.62
C THR A 268 -0.06 5.17 -19.36
N ILE A 269 0.74 4.14 -19.60
CA ILE A 269 2.20 4.27 -19.62
C ILE A 269 2.58 4.78 -21.00
N SER A 270 2.97 6.06 -21.07
CA SER A 270 3.29 6.74 -22.32
C SER A 270 4.69 6.41 -22.83
N ASP A 271 5.64 6.14 -21.92
CA ASP A 271 7.03 5.84 -22.27
C ASP A 271 7.71 5.02 -21.17
N ILE A 272 8.69 4.19 -21.56
CA ILE A 272 9.55 3.40 -20.65
C ILE A 272 10.98 3.44 -21.17
N GLY A 273 11.94 3.79 -20.34
CA GLY A 273 13.34 3.80 -20.74
C GLY A 273 14.26 4.05 -19.55
N THR A 274 15.56 4.10 -19.82
CA THR A 274 16.56 4.57 -18.86
C THR A 274 16.40 6.07 -18.64
N HIS A 275 17.05 6.58 -17.60
CA HIS A 275 17.07 8.01 -17.31
C HIS A 275 17.50 8.87 -18.52
N ASP A 276 18.62 8.52 -19.16
CA ASP A 276 19.17 9.26 -20.29
C ASP A 276 18.30 9.20 -21.53
N GLU A 277 17.73 8.02 -21.82
CA GLU A 277 16.78 7.85 -22.93
C GLU A 277 15.55 8.76 -22.76
N LEU A 278 14.96 8.77 -21.56
CA LEU A 278 13.77 9.59 -21.28
C LEU A 278 14.08 11.08 -21.27
N LEU A 279 15.24 11.50 -20.76
CA LEU A 279 15.69 12.89 -20.85
C LEU A 279 15.77 13.36 -22.29
N SER A 280 16.20 12.50 -23.21
CA SER A 280 16.35 12.86 -24.62
C SER A 280 15.00 12.97 -25.34
N ARG A 281 14.06 12.05 -25.11
CA ARG A 281 12.87 11.89 -25.94
C ARG A 281 11.53 12.27 -25.28
N ASN A 282 11.43 12.19 -23.94
CA ASN A 282 10.18 12.45 -23.22
C ASN A 282 10.16 13.86 -22.61
N SER A 283 9.30 14.73 -23.15
CA SER A 283 9.22 16.13 -22.73
C SER A 283 8.66 16.32 -21.32
N TYR A 284 7.73 15.46 -20.87
CA TYR A 284 7.18 15.49 -19.51
C TYR A 284 8.27 15.10 -18.50
N TYR A 285 9.00 14.02 -18.77
CA TYR A 285 10.08 13.56 -17.91
C TYR A 285 11.18 14.62 -17.77
N ARG A 286 11.60 15.21 -18.87
CA ARG A 286 12.63 16.27 -18.89
C ARG A 286 12.23 17.47 -18.02
N ARG A 287 11.02 18.02 -18.22
CA ARG A 287 10.52 19.15 -17.43
C ARG A 287 10.44 18.80 -15.93
N SER A 288 10.00 17.59 -15.60
CA SER A 288 9.90 17.12 -14.23
C SER A 288 11.30 17.04 -13.59
N TRP A 289 12.28 16.55 -14.34
CA TRP A 289 13.68 16.44 -13.89
C TRP A 289 14.33 17.82 -13.68
N GLU A 290 14.20 18.74 -14.64
CA GLU A 290 14.70 20.11 -14.54
C GLU A 290 14.11 20.84 -13.32
N SER A 291 12.81 20.66 -13.07
CA SER A 291 12.16 21.23 -11.89
C SER A 291 12.73 20.65 -10.58
N TYR A 292 12.99 19.33 -10.55
CA TYR A 292 13.60 18.66 -9.41
C TYR A 292 15.04 19.14 -9.15
N GLU A 293 15.88 19.25 -10.20
CA GLU A 293 17.25 19.76 -10.07
C GLU A 293 17.28 21.21 -9.60
N SER A 294 16.42 22.05 -10.14
CA SER A 294 16.28 23.44 -9.72
C SER A 294 15.93 23.56 -8.24
N ALA A 295 14.96 22.78 -7.75
CA ALA A 295 14.57 22.75 -6.34
C ALA A 295 15.72 22.26 -5.44
N ARG A 296 16.46 21.25 -5.88
CA ARG A 296 17.63 20.71 -5.16
C ARG A 296 18.74 21.74 -5.03
N ASN A 297 19.06 22.44 -6.10
CA ASN A 297 20.12 23.46 -6.11
C ASN A 297 19.78 24.66 -5.20
N ILE A 298 18.52 25.06 -5.10
CA ILE A 298 18.05 26.10 -4.18
C ILE A 298 18.22 25.67 -2.71
N THR A 299 17.97 24.41 -2.40
CA THR A 299 18.07 23.87 -1.03
C THR A 299 19.54 23.77 -0.57
N TYR A 300 20.45 23.37 -1.45
CA TYR A 300 21.89 23.25 -1.12
C TYR A 300 22.66 24.57 -1.29
N GLY A 301 22.19 25.51 -2.14
CA GLY A 301 22.82 26.81 -2.33
C GLY A 301 22.62 27.80 -1.17
N LYS A 302 21.66 27.61 -0.29
CA LYS A 302 21.45 28.43 0.92
C LYS A 302 22.28 28.04 2.13
N GLY A 303 23.01 26.92 2.09
CA GLY A 303 23.92 26.49 3.15
C GLY A 303 25.34 27.04 3.05
N GLY A 304 25.65 27.89 2.07
CA GLY A 304 27.02 28.37 1.75
C GLY A 304 27.31 29.85 2.05
N ILE A 305 26.45 30.57 2.79
CA ILE A 305 26.75 31.95 3.19
C ILE A 305 26.38 32.14 4.66
N ALA A 306 27.28 31.77 5.56
CA ALA A 306 27.52 32.34 6.87
C ALA A 306 28.87 31.81 7.35
N GLY A 307 29.91 32.51 6.98
CA GLY A 307 31.27 32.43 7.55
C GLY A 307 31.44 33.48 8.62
#